data_ef71db7d7ccdd3b02a59c42fb3fbd783
#
_entry.id   ef71db7d7ccdd3b02a59c42fb3fbd783
#
_cell.length_a   1.000
_cell.length_b   1.000
_cell.length_c   1.000
_cell.angle_alpha   90.00
_cell.angle_beta   90.00
_cell.angle_gamma   90.00
#
_symmetry.space_group_name_H-M   'P 1'
#
loop_
_entity.id
_entity.type
_entity.pdbx_description
1 polymer ?
#
loop_
_entity_poly.entity_id
_entity_poly.type
_entity_poly.pdbx_seq_one_letter_code
_entity_poly.pdbx_strand_id
1 'polypeptide(L)'
;MWEMLIGVHNYSFLDSRWSAVHFSSGLLTGLAIYYYYQYRKRELPSQRYAKLGFVLLLTWEYFELILRYLDRYLPRIADVLKTILPSDFFTTESSVNIVSDLMLGSLGLYLVYQYIRRPKNTGARPE
;
A
#
# COMPACT_ATOMS: atom_id res chain seq x y z
N MET A 1 -11.41 2.97 -23.76
CA MET A 1 -10.95 1.72 -23.08
C MET A 1 -9.54 1.85 -22.53
N TRP A 2 -8.55 2.28 -23.32
CA TRP A 2 -7.17 2.49 -22.82
C TRP A 2 -7.06 3.56 -21.74
N GLU A 3 -7.83 4.63 -21.81
CA GLU A 3 -7.87 5.71 -20.82
C GLU A 3 -8.38 5.26 -19.44
N MET A 4 -9.15 4.18 -19.38
CA MET A 4 -9.55 3.55 -18.11
C MET A 4 -8.42 2.70 -17.51
N LEU A 5 -7.47 2.23 -18.31
CA LEU A 5 -6.37 1.40 -17.85
C LEU A 5 -5.16 2.23 -17.45
N ILE A 6 -4.81 3.22 -18.23
CA ILE A 6 -3.62 4.07 -18.01
C ILE A 6 -4.01 5.50 -18.32
N GLY A 7 -3.88 6.42 -17.38
CA GLY A 7 -4.19 7.81 -17.68
C GLY A 7 -4.28 8.74 -16.48
N VAL A 8 -5.42 9.36 -16.32
CA VAL A 8 -5.61 10.45 -15.36
C VAL A 8 -5.63 9.92 -13.92
N HIS A 9 -4.88 10.62 -13.07
CA HIS A 9 -4.84 10.38 -11.64
C HIS A 9 -6.23 10.17 -11.04
N ASN A 10 -6.36 9.18 -10.17
CA ASN A 10 -7.56 8.79 -9.42
C ASN A 10 -8.75 8.26 -10.26
N TYR A 11 -8.64 8.16 -11.58
CA TYR A 11 -9.72 7.66 -12.45
C TYR A 11 -9.34 6.43 -13.26
N SER A 12 -8.06 6.21 -13.49
CA SER A 12 -7.55 5.07 -14.27
C SER A 12 -7.11 3.92 -13.38
N PHE A 13 -7.07 2.72 -13.91
CA PHE A 13 -6.54 1.54 -13.20
C PHE A 13 -5.05 1.70 -12.87
N LEU A 14 -4.25 2.18 -13.83
CA LEU A 14 -2.85 2.53 -13.60
C LEU A 14 -2.65 4.01 -13.84
N ASP A 15 -2.20 4.70 -12.83
CA ASP A 15 -1.71 6.05 -12.95
C ASP A 15 -0.18 6.09 -12.73
N SER A 16 0.49 6.97 -13.43
CA SER A 16 1.94 6.89 -13.58
C SER A 16 2.74 7.15 -12.29
N ARG A 17 2.19 7.87 -11.33
CA ARG A 17 2.87 8.21 -10.06
C ARG A 17 2.32 7.41 -8.88
N TRP A 18 1.00 7.41 -8.70
CA TRP A 18 0.37 6.82 -7.54
C TRP A 18 0.40 5.29 -7.57
N SER A 19 0.30 4.68 -8.75
CA SER A 19 0.54 3.24 -8.90
C SER A 19 1.91 2.80 -8.37
N ALA A 20 2.96 3.58 -8.63
CA ALA A 20 4.29 3.33 -8.07
C ALA A 20 4.33 3.56 -6.55
N VAL A 21 3.62 4.56 -6.03
CA VAL A 21 3.51 4.84 -4.60
C VAL A 21 2.82 3.68 -3.88
N HIS A 22 1.66 3.21 -4.38
CA HIS A 22 0.93 2.09 -3.75
C HIS A 22 1.71 0.78 -3.80
N PHE A 23 2.38 0.50 -4.92
CA PHE A 23 3.28 -0.64 -5.01
C PHE A 23 4.43 -0.55 -4.00
N SER A 24 5.11 0.60 -3.92
CA SER A 24 6.22 0.84 -3.00
C SER A 24 5.77 0.79 -1.54
N SER A 25 4.59 1.33 -1.23
CA SER A 25 4.02 1.25 0.12
C SER A 25 3.72 -0.18 0.54
N GLY A 26 3.28 -1.03 -0.39
CA GLY A 26 3.14 -2.46 -0.17
C GLY A 26 4.48 -3.14 0.16
N LEU A 27 5.55 -2.81 -0.57
CA LEU A 27 6.91 -3.30 -0.25
C LEU A 27 7.35 -2.86 1.14
N LEU A 28 7.23 -1.57 1.45
CA LEU A 28 7.64 -1.01 2.75
C LEU A 28 6.82 -1.60 3.90
N THR A 29 5.52 -1.75 3.73
CA THR A 29 4.63 -2.40 4.71
C THR A 29 5.07 -3.85 4.97
N GLY A 30 5.36 -4.60 3.92
CA GLY A 30 5.85 -5.96 4.03
C GLY A 30 7.17 -6.06 4.79
N LEU A 31 8.12 -5.20 4.49
CA LEU A 31 9.41 -5.12 5.18
C LEU A 31 9.21 -4.70 6.65
N ALA A 32 8.37 -3.72 6.93
CA ALA A 32 8.10 -3.27 8.29
C ALA A 32 7.51 -4.40 9.16
N ILE A 33 6.53 -5.16 8.63
CA ILE A 33 5.99 -6.33 9.33
C ILE A 33 7.09 -7.36 9.59
N TYR A 34 7.91 -7.67 8.58
CA TYR A 34 9.00 -8.63 8.73
C TYR A 34 9.99 -8.22 9.81
N TYR A 35 10.54 -7.00 9.73
CA TYR A 35 11.51 -6.52 10.71
C TYR A 35 10.92 -6.38 12.12
N TYR A 36 9.66 -5.99 12.26
CA TYR A 36 8.99 -5.97 13.55
C TYR A 36 8.97 -7.36 14.21
N TYR A 37 8.63 -8.41 13.44
CA TYR A 37 8.64 -9.77 13.97
C TYR A 37 10.04 -10.27 14.28
N GLN A 38 11.03 -9.95 13.45
CA GLN A 38 12.44 -10.24 13.73
C GLN A 38 12.92 -9.57 15.03
N TYR A 39 12.62 -8.28 15.20
CA TYR A 39 12.94 -7.54 16.41
C TYR A 39 12.32 -8.17 17.67
N ARG A 40 11.07 -8.59 17.56
CA ARG A 40 10.33 -9.26 18.65
C ARG A 40 10.74 -10.72 18.83
N LYS A 41 11.68 -11.25 18.06
CA LYS A 41 12.10 -12.67 18.06
C LYS A 41 10.92 -13.64 17.99
N ARG A 42 9.89 -13.32 17.18
CA ARG A 42 8.68 -14.11 17.00
C ARG A 42 8.63 -14.68 15.60
N GLU A 43 8.08 -15.88 15.49
CA GLU A 43 7.77 -16.46 14.19
C GLU A 43 6.65 -15.66 13.49
N LEU A 44 6.79 -15.50 12.20
CA LEU A 44 5.83 -14.81 11.33
C LEU A 44 5.13 -15.83 10.42
N PRO A 45 3.99 -16.39 10.84
CA PRO A 45 3.21 -17.28 9.99
C PRO A 45 2.71 -16.54 8.73
N SER A 46 2.71 -17.23 7.59
CA SER A 46 2.29 -16.67 6.30
C SER A 46 0.91 -16.03 6.32
N GLN A 47 -0.04 -16.70 6.96
CA GLN A 47 -1.40 -16.16 7.09
C GLN A 47 -1.45 -14.85 7.90
N ARG A 48 -0.65 -14.75 8.96
CA ARG A 48 -0.58 -13.55 9.79
C ARG A 48 0.08 -12.40 9.05
N TYR A 49 1.15 -12.69 8.29
CA TYR A 49 1.77 -11.71 7.42
C TYR A 49 0.79 -11.13 6.41
N ALA A 50 0.12 -11.99 5.64
CA ALA A 50 -0.87 -11.57 4.65
C ALA A 50 -2.02 -10.77 5.27
N LYS A 51 -2.57 -11.24 6.40
CA LYS A 51 -3.67 -10.57 7.10
C LYS A 51 -3.28 -9.18 7.59
N LEU A 52 -2.12 -9.05 8.26
CA LEU A 52 -1.64 -7.75 8.75
C LEU A 52 -1.36 -6.80 7.61
N GLY A 53 -0.67 -7.26 6.56
CA GLY A 53 -0.38 -6.45 5.39
C GLY A 53 -1.64 -5.92 4.72
N PHE A 54 -2.60 -6.80 4.47
CA PHE A 54 -3.85 -6.40 3.84
C PHE A 54 -4.68 -5.44 4.71
N VAL A 55 -4.75 -5.67 6.03
CA VAL A 55 -5.43 -4.77 6.95
C VAL A 55 -4.78 -3.38 6.94
N LEU A 56 -3.44 -3.29 6.88
CA LEU A 56 -2.76 -2.00 6.82
C LEU A 56 -3.04 -1.26 5.50
N LEU A 57 -3.07 -1.98 4.37
CA LEU A 57 -3.46 -1.39 3.08
C LEU A 57 -4.90 -0.88 3.11
N LEU A 58 -5.84 -1.67 3.61
CA LEU A 58 -7.24 -1.24 3.76
C LEU A 58 -7.37 -0.03 4.70
N THR A 59 -6.59 0.01 5.77
CA THR A 59 -6.60 1.15 6.71
C THR A 59 -6.15 2.42 6.01
N TRP A 60 -5.17 2.31 5.10
CA TRP A 60 -4.70 3.44 4.31
C TRP A 60 -5.80 3.97 3.36
N GLU A 61 -6.45 3.09 2.60
CA GLU A 61 -7.57 3.47 1.73
C GLU A 61 -8.73 4.10 2.52
N TYR A 62 -9.03 3.54 3.69
CA TYR A 62 -10.05 4.09 4.57
C TYR A 62 -9.67 5.48 5.10
N PHE A 63 -8.38 5.70 5.41
CA PHE A 63 -7.88 7.01 5.80
C PHE A 63 -8.07 8.05 4.69
N GLU A 64 -7.75 7.71 3.44
CA GLU A 64 -7.98 8.61 2.29
C GLU A 64 -9.47 8.90 2.08
N LEU A 65 -10.34 7.91 2.26
CA LEU A 65 -11.79 8.13 2.23
C LEU A 65 -12.26 9.13 3.30
N ILE A 66 -11.69 9.05 4.51
CA ILE A 66 -11.99 10.02 5.58
C ILE A 66 -11.54 11.42 5.17
N LEU A 67 -10.35 11.59 4.61
CA LEU A 67 -9.85 12.89 4.17
C LEU A 67 -10.76 13.52 3.10
N ARG A 68 -11.23 12.72 2.13
CA ARG A 68 -12.20 13.16 1.11
C ARG A 68 -13.54 13.54 1.72
N TYR A 69 -14.01 12.77 2.70
CA TYR A 69 -15.22 13.11 3.44
C TYR A 69 -15.08 14.44 4.19
N LEU A 70 -13.95 14.67 4.86
CA LEU A 70 -13.65 15.92 5.55
C LEU A 70 -13.63 17.11 4.57
N ASP A 71 -13.01 16.95 3.41
CA ASP A 71 -12.97 18.00 2.40
C ASP A 71 -14.37 18.40 1.92
N ARG A 72 -15.26 17.42 1.76
CA ARG A 72 -16.61 17.65 1.27
C ARG A 72 -17.55 18.25 2.31
N TYR A 73 -17.45 17.83 3.57
CA TYR A 73 -18.45 18.16 4.59
C TYR A 73 -17.94 19.06 5.71
N LEU A 74 -16.62 19.11 5.91
CA LEU A 74 -15.97 19.89 6.96
C LEU A 74 -14.74 20.65 6.40
N PRO A 75 -14.94 21.54 5.40
CA PRO A 75 -13.84 22.15 4.65
C PRO A 75 -12.84 22.90 5.53
N ARG A 76 -13.28 23.54 6.62
CA ARG A 76 -12.38 24.24 7.55
C ARG A 76 -11.34 23.30 8.20
N ILE A 77 -11.73 22.07 8.50
CA ILE A 77 -10.81 21.04 9.03
C ILE A 77 -9.90 20.54 7.93
N ALA A 78 -10.46 20.29 6.74
CA ALA A 78 -9.68 19.87 5.59
C ALA A 78 -8.62 20.91 5.19
N ASP A 79 -8.94 22.20 5.22
CA ASP A 79 -7.98 23.27 4.89
C ASP A 79 -6.78 23.28 5.85
N VAL A 80 -7.01 23.02 7.14
CA VAL A 80 -5.91 22.85 8.10
C VAL A 80 -5.07 21.62 7.76
N LEU A 81 -5.70 20.49 7.44
CA LEU A 81 -5.00 19.26 7.09
C LEU A 81 -4.20 19.39 5.77
N LYS A 82 -4.71 20.13 4.78
CA LYS A 82 -4.01 20.42 3.52
C LYS A 82 -2.74 21.25 3.69
N THR A 83 -2.54 21.89 4.83
CA THR A 83 -1.26 22.54 5.14
C THR A 83 -0.14 21.55 5.47
N ILE A 84 -0.50 20.32 5.84
CA ILE A 84 0.43 19.27 6.32
C ILE A 84 0.47 18.09 5.33
N LEU A 85 -0.68 17.75 4.74
CA LEU A 85 -0.83 16.61 3.84
C LEU A 85 -0.89 17.08 2.37
N PRO A 86 -0.39 16.25 1.42
CA PRO A 86 -0.56 16.52 0.01
C PRO A 86 -2.02 16.71 -0.40
N SER A 87 -2.29 17.71 -1.23
CA SER A 87 -3.65 18.03 -1.71
C SER A 87 -4.31 16.87 -2.46
N ASP A 88 -3.50 16.01 -3.08
CA ASP A 88 -3.96 14.88 -3.88
C ASP A 88 -4.75 13.84 -3.04
N PHE A 89 -4.49 13.75 -1.73
CA PHE A 89 -5.26 12.87 -0.83
C PHE A 89 -6.72 13.29 -0.64
N PHE A 90 -7.06 14.51 -1.01
CA PHE A 90 -8.42 15.05 -0.90
C PHE A 90 -9.19 14.98 -2.21
N THR A 91 -8.58 14.52 -3.29
CA THR A 91 -9.23 14.41 -4.59
C THR A 91 -10.17 13.20 -4.66
N THR A 92 -11.24 13.31 -5.43
CA THR A 92 -12.16 12.19 -5.68
C THR A 92 -11.47 11.09 -6.46
N GLU A 93 -11.81 9.86 -6.14
CA GLU A 93 -11.19 8.67 -6.71
C GLU A 93 -12.27 7.71 -7.23
N SER A 94 -11.98 7.02 -8.32
CA SER A 94 -12.86 5.99 -8.85
C SER A 94 -12.70 4.67 -8.10
N SER A 95 -13.77 3.87 -8.06
CA SER A 95 -13.68 2.51 -7.49
C SER A 95 -12.65 1.63 -8.21
N VAL A 96 -12.42 1.87 -9.50
CA VAL A 96 -11.41 1.16 -10.28
C VAL A 96 -10.00 1.48 -9.79
N ASN A 97 -9.73 2.74 -9.44
CA ASN A 97 -8.43 3.15 -8.91
C ASN A 97 -8.19 2.55 -7.52
N ILE A 98 -9.17 2.62 -6.60
CA ILE A 98 -9.07 2.00 -5.26
C ILE A 98 -8.73 0.51 -5.35
N VAL A 99 -9.40 -0.22 -6.24
CA VAL A 99 -9.11 -1.65 -6.46
C VAL A 99 -7.68 -1.85 -6.98
N SER A 100 -7.24 -1.02 -7.92
CA SER A 100 -5.88 -1.06 -8.44
C SER A 100 -4.84 -0.85 -7.35
N ASP A 101 -5.04 0.15 -6.49
CA ASP A 101 -4.11 0.51 -5.43
C ASP A 101 -3.98 -0.61 -4.39
N LEU A 102 -5.10 -1.24 -4.03
CA LEU A 102 -5.09 -2.45 -3.20
C LEU A 102 -4.37 -3.63 -3.89
N MET A 103 -4.55 -3.81 -5.19
CA MET A 103 -3.87 -4.87 -5.94
C MET A 103 -2.36 -4.61 -6.01
N LEU A 104 -1.93 -3.39 -6.31
CA LEU A 104 -0.52 -3.01 -6.39
C LEU A 104 0.17 -3.09 -5.03
N GLY A 105 -0.48 -2.59 -3.99
CA GLY A 105 0.01 -2.75 -2.62
C GLY A 105 0.14 -4.22 -2.20
N SER A 106 -0.86 -5.04 -2.55
CA SER A 106 -0.83 -6.49 -2.29
C SER A 106 0.28 -7.21 -3.07
N LEU A 107 0.55 -6.79 -4.31
CA LEU A 107 1.67 -7.29 -5.10
C LEU A 107 3.01 -6.97 -4.43
N GLY A 108 3.18 -5.74 -3.94
CA GLY A 108 4.36 -5.34 -3.18
C GLY A 108 4.58 -6.21 -1.94
N LEU A 109 3.52 -6.42 -1.15
CA LEU A 109 3.54 -7.33 0.01
C LEU A 109 3.94 -8.76 -0.40
N TYR A 110 3.37 -9.28 -1.48
CA TYR A 110 3.65 -10.63 -1.96
C TYR A 110 5.11 -10.80 -2.38
N LEU A 111 5.70 -9.83 -3.06
CA LEU A 111 7.10 -9.89 -3.47
C LEU A 111 8.05 -9.91 -2.27
N VAL A 112 7.79 -9.13 -1.23
CA VAL A 112 8.54 -9.18 0.02
C VAL A 112 8.40 -10.55 0.68
N TYR A 113 7.20 -11.10 0.73
CA TYR A 113 6.95 -12.42 1.28
C TYR A 113 7.74 -13.51 0.54
N GLN A 114 7.76 -13.49 -0.78
CA GLN A 114 8.55 -14.43 -1.59
C GLN A 114 10.04 -14.28 -1.33
N TYR A 115 10.54 -13.05 -1.19
CA TYR A 115 11.93 -12.79 -0.86
C TYR A 115 12.32 -13.37 0.50
N ILE A 116 11.48 -13.17 1.52
CA ILE A 116 11.72 -13.64 2.90
C ILE A 116 11.74 -15.18 2.98
N ARG A 117 10.91 -15.84 2.18
CA ARG A 117 10.80 -17.32 2.16
C ARG A 117 11.86 -18.02 1.35
N ARG A 118 12.67 -17.31 0.58
CA ARG A 118 13.76 -17.97 -0.15
C ARG A 118 14.70 -18.66 0.83
N PRO A 119 14.98 -19.97 0.64
CA PRO A 119 15.96 -20.65 1.47
C PRO A 119 17.29 -19.89 1.33
N LYS A 120 17.83 -19.43 2.45
CA LYS A 120 19.20 -18.94 2.45
C LYS A 120 20.06 -20.12 2.00
N ASN A 121 20.59 -20.07 0.79
CA ASN A 121 21.62 -20.99 0.36
C ASN A 121 22.78 -20.83 1.33
N THR A 122 22.74 -21.56 2.43
CA THR A 122 23.93 -21.81 3.25
C THR A 122 24.84 -22.61 2.35
N GLY A 123 25.79 -21.90 1.71
CA GLY A 123 26.83 -22.53 0.90
C GLY A 123 27.55 -23.57 1.75
N ALA A 124 27.05 -24.77 1.72
CA ALA A 124 27.86 -25.92 2.04
C ALA A 124 28.98 -25.93 0.99
N ARG A 125 30.16 -25.44 1.35
CA ARG A 125 31.37 -25.75 0.58
C ARG A 125 31.48 -27.28 0.56
N PRO A 126 31.53 -27.91 -0.61
CA PRO A 126 31.99 -29.31 -0.63
C PRO A 126 33.41 -29.33 -0.07
N GLU A 127 33.62 -30.13 0.97
CA GLU A 127 34.92 -30.51 1.47
C GLU A 127 35.68 -31.34 0.40
#